data_d15e0a10ae672c41b0fa89da27706d1c
#
_entry.id   d15e0a10ae672c41b0fa89da27706d1c
#
_cell.length_a   1.000
_cell.length_b   1.000
_cell.length_c   1.000
_cell.angle_alpha   90.00
_cell.angle_beta   90.00
_cell.angle_gamma   90.00
#
_symmetry.space_group_name_H-M   'P 1'
#
loop_
_entity.id
_entity.type
_entity.pdbx_description
1 polymer ?
#
loop_
_entity_poly.entity_id
_entity_poly.type
_entity_poly.pdbx_seq_one_letter_code
_entity_poly.pdbx_strand_id
1 'polypeptide(L)'
;MSQPLCIVEELLKPSADSKTVGKIGVVFGDDAFLRRTALHWLIERTGVHAEWVHYFDGDDSDWVDVNDEVSTVSLFDQDEKKVVVVRNAAKFITANRPQLEKWVEKSKSDSILILETSTWMSTTKLAKAVSEVGLAVRASIPKLKEWGEPPDHLKIEKWLLVHAQKHHHLRLNKLQAEKILELVGTEFSFLDNELAKLALFAGKDGTVSDETLKETVGGWRLQTVWTILEEVAEGRVAEALAHVDRLLATGESINALLPQLSWGLRRFGVAVQLIEQAERVSKTLKIPEALALAGFRKNDLGNAERQLRRIGRARASKILLWLLEADRKLKGSHSQDERTRFMLEELLMRFSDQPGKVLTRT
;
A
#
# COMPACT_ATOMS: atom_id res chain seq x y z
N MET A 1 18.35 -15.38 -15.72
CA MET A 1 17.17 -14.52 -15.83
C MET A 1 17.49 -13.22 -15.13
N SER A 2 17.31 -12.08 -15.79
CA SER A 2 17.41 -10.79 -15.12
C SER A 2 16.24 -10.65 -14.13
N GLN A 3 16.54 -10.23 -12.89
CA GLN A 3 15.47 -9.94 -11.92
C GLN A 3 14.65 -8.73 -12.41
N PRO A 4 13.33 -8.71 -12.15
CA PRO A 4 12.50 -7.55 -12.44
C PRO A 4 13.03 -6.31 -11.70
N LEU A 5 13.02 -5.15 -12.37
CA LEU A 5 13.35 -3.89 -11.72
C LEU A 5 12.29 -3.54 -10.67
N CYS A 6 12.72 -2.98 -9.55
CA CYS A 6 11.79 -2.45 -8.55
C CYS A 6 11.58 -0.95 -8.80
N ILE A 7 10.36 -0.51 -9.07
CA ILE A 7 10.08 0.89 -9.40
C ILE A 7 10.54 1.85 -8.30
N VAL A 8 10.37 1.51 -7.04
CA VAL A 8 10.78 2.37 -5.92
C VAL A 8 12.31 2.55 -5.90
N GLU A 9 13.07 1.50 -6.23
CA GLU A 9 14.54 1.58 -6.30
C GLU A 9 15.00 2.42 -7.49
N GLU A 10 14.35 2.27 -8.65
CA GLU A 10 14.62 3.07 -9.85
C GLU A 10 14.30 4.56 -9.66
N LEU A 11 13.24 4.88 -8.93
CA LEU A 11 12.89 6.27 -8.60
C LEU A 11 13.88 6.91 -7.61
N LEU A 12 14.47 6.11 -6.71
CA LEU A 12 15.47 6.55 -5.75
C LEU A 12 16.86 6.69 -6.35
N LYS A 13 17.25 5.76 -7.20
CA LYS A 13 18.55 5.72 -7.89
C LYS A 13 18.33 5.17 -9.28
N PRO A 14 18.13 6.05 -10.28
CA PRO A 14 18.04 5.61 -11.66
C PRO A 14 19.28 4.77 -12.01
N SER A 15 19.07 3.54 -12.48
CA SER A 15 20.19 2.69 -12.91
C SER A 15 20.90 3.38 -14.07
N ALA A 16 22.24 3.50 -13.96
CA ALA A 16 23.07 4.08 -15.01
C ALA A 16 23.01 3.25 -16.31
N ASP A 17 22.79 1.93 -16.17
CA ASP A 17 22.45 1.02 -17.27
C ASP A 17 20.96 1.17 -17.60
N SER A 18 20.65 2.16 -18.44
CA SER A 18 19.31 2.33 -18.98
C SER A 18 19.00 1.19 -19.93
N LYS A 19 18.55 0.04 -19.38
CA LYS A 19 17.96 -1.00 -20.23
C LYS A 19 16.83 -0.36 -21.04
N THR A 20 16.94 -0.41 -22.33
CA THR A 20 15.86 -0.01 -23.22
C THR A 20 14.65 -0.90 -22.95
N VAL A 21 13.46 -0.36 -23.12
CA VAL A 21 12.21 -1.11 -22.88
C VAL A 21 12.12 -2.36 -23.76
N GLY A 22 12.86 -2.38 -24.88
CA GLY A 22 12.78 -3.46 -25.85
C GLY A 22 11.43 -3.48 -26.56
N LYS A 23 11.02 -4.67 -27.02
CA LYS A 23 9.73 -4.84 -27.73
C LYS A 23 8.53 -4.93 -26.79
N ILE A 24 8.76 -5.37 -25.56
CA ILE A 24 7.70 -5.57 -24.57
C ILE A 24 8.11 -5.08 -23.21
N GLY A 25 7.21 -4.34 -22.57
CA GLY A 25 7.29 -3.95 -21.17
C GLY A 25 6.22 -4.64 -20.35
N VAL A 26 6.52 -5.01 -19.11
CA VAL A 26 5.53 -5.52 -18.17
C VAL A 26 5.64 -4.79 -16.85
N VAL A 27 4.55 -4.16 -16.43
CA VAL A 27 4.41 -3.55 -15.10
C VAL A 27 3.49 -4.43 -14.28
N PHE A 28 3.96 -4.88 -13.11
CA PHE A 28 3.18 -5.76 -12.26
C PHE A 28 3.38 -5.50 -10.76
N GLY A 29 2.35 -5.76 -9.98
CA GLY A 29 2.40 -5.62 -8.51
C GLY A 29 1.05 -5.36 -7.90
N ASP A 30 1.01 -5.39 -6.58
CA ASP A 30 -0.21 -5.26 -5.77
C ASP A 30 -0.61 -3.80 -5.47
N ASP A 31 0.30 -2.84 -5.61
CA ASP A 31 0.02 -1.42 -5.37
C ASP A 31 -0.36 -0.70 -6.67
N ALA A 32 -1.59 -0.18 -6.73
CA ALA A 32 -2.13 0.48 -7.92
C ALA A 32 -1.44 1.82 -8.22
N PHE A 33 -1.02 2.58 -7.20
CA PHE A 33 -0.31 3.83 -7.38
C PHE A 33 1.08 3.58 -7.98
N LEU A 34 1.80 2.60 -7.43
CA LEU A 34 3.11 2.22 -7.96
C LEU A 34 3.03 1.63 -9.37
N ARG A 35 1.96 0.86 -9.70
CA ARG A 35 1.76 0.38 -11.08
C ARG A 35 1.57 1.55 -12.04
N ARG A 36 0.73 2.52 -11.69
CA ARG A 36 0.53 3.73 -12.51
C ARG A 36 1.83 4.51 -12.68
N THR A 37 2.57 4.71 -11.59
CA THR A 37 3.88 5.39 -11.62
C THR A 37 4.89 4.63 -12.49
N ALA A 38 4.96 3.31 -12.35
CA ALA A 38 5.83 2.46 -13.14
C ALA A 38 5.46 2.46 -14.63
N LEU A 39 4.16 2.50 -14.95
CA LEU A 39 3.67 2.58 -16.31
C LEU A 39 4.10 3.91 -16.96
N HIS A 40 3.89 5.04 -16.30
CA HIS A 40 4.35 6.35 -16.78
C HIS A 40 5.88 6.37 -16.98
N TRP A 41 6.63 5.92 -15.98
CA TRP A 41 8.08 5.81 -16.04
C TRP A 41 8.55 4.93 -17.22
N LEU A 42 7.84 3.83 -17.48
CA LEU A 42 8.18 2.92 -18.58
C LEU A 42 7.87 3.55 -19.94
N ILE A 43 6.74 4.24 -20.10
CA ILE A 43 6.36 4.97 -21.31
C ILE A 43 7.36 6.08 -21.61
N GLU A 44 7.73 6.91 -20.63
CA GLU A 44 8.75 7.95 -20.80
C GLU A 44 10.08 7.39 -21.31
N ARG A 45 10.49 6.21 -20.85
CA ARG A 45 11.73 5.54 -21.30
C ARG A 45 11.67 4.99 -22.72
N THR A 46 10.49 4.85 -23.31
CA THR A 46 10.39 4.51 -24.74
C THR A 46 10.81 5.66 -25.64
N GLY A 47 10.75 6.89 -25.14
CA GLY A 47 10.97 8.11 -25.92
C GLY A 47 9.86 8.42 -26.93
N VAL A 48 8.75 7.69 -26.88
CA VAL A 48 7.60 7.86 -27.79
C VAL A 48 6.71 9.00 -27.31
N HIS A 49 6.28 9.88 -28.20
CA HIS A 49 5.37 10.98 -27.88
C HIS A 49 4.00 10.46 -27.44
N ALA A 50 3.34 11.19 -26.55
CA ALA A 50 2.06 10.78 -25.94
C ALA A 50 0.93 10.50 -26.94
N GLU A 51 0.94 11.16 -28.09
CA GLU A 51 0.00 10.97 -29.19
C GLU A 51 0.10 9.60 -29.87
N TRP A 52 1.26 8.92 -29.75
CA TRP A 52 1.50 7.58 -30.26
C TRP A 52 1.38 6.48 -29.19
N VAL A 53 0.76 6.81 -28.05
CA VAL A 53 0.50 5.85 -26.97
C VAL A 53 -0.98 5.47 -27.00
N HIS A 54 -1.28 4.23 -27.37
CA HIS A 54 -2.63 3.69 -27.49
C HIS A 54 -2.95 2.80 -26.28
N TYR A 55 -4.14 2.96 -25.70
CA TYR A 55 -4.54 2.24 -24.50
C TYR A 55 -5.70 1.29 -24.77
N PHE A 56 -5.57 0.06 -24.27
CA PHE A 56 -6.59 -0.98 -24.25
C PHE A 56 -6.88 -1.38 -22.80
N ASP A 57 -8.13 -1.78 -22.54
CA ASP A 57 -8.48 -2.42 -21.27
C ASP A 57 -8.45 -3.94 -21.46
N GLY A 58 -7.63 -4.63 -20.68
CA GLY A 58 -7.45 -6.09 -20.79
C GLY A 58 -8.64 -6.91 -20.30
N ASP A 59 -9.64 -6.29 -19.66
CA ASP A 59 -10.89 -6.95 -19.32
C ASP A 59 -11.85 -7.03 -20.54
N ASP A 60 -11.77 -6.07 -21.48
CA ASP A 60 -12.71 -5.89 -22.57
C ASP A 60 -12.09 -6.11 -23.97
N SER A 61 -10.75 -6.14 -24.09
CA SER A 61 -10.05 -6.26 -25.35
C SER A 61 -9.62 -7.69 -25.64
N ASP A 62 -9.60 -8.07 -26.92
CA ASP A 62 -9.02 -9.33 -27.34
C ASP A 62 -7.64 -9.16 -28.00
N TRP A 63 -7.00 -10.29 -28.32
CA TRP A 63 -5.68 -10.28 -28.94
C TRP A 63 -5.68 -9.72 -30.36
N VAL A 64 -6.77 -9.87 -31.08
CA VAL A 64 -6.86 -9.43 -32.50
C VAL A 64 -6.73 -7.92 -32.54
N ASP A 65 -7.51 -7.19 -31.74
CA ASP A 65 -7.49 -5.73 -31.71
C ASP A 65 -6.12 -5.19 -31.29
N VAL A 66 -5.54 -5.75 -30.22
CA VAL A 66 -4.22 -5.34 -29.71
C VAL A 66 -3.12 -5.67 -30.74
N ASN A 67 -3.18 -6.84 -31.37
CA ASN A 67 -2.20 -7.25 -32.39
C ASN A 67 -2.30 -6.39 -33.64
N ASP A 68 -3.48 -6.04 -34.06
CA ASP A 68 -3.68 -5.18 -35.25
C ASP A 68 -3.08 -3.79 -34.95
N GLU A 69 -3.31 -3.21 -33.78
CA GLU A 69 -2.73 -1.92 -33.41
C GLU A 69 -1.20 -1.98 -33.34
N VAL A 70 -0.64 -3.00 -32.67
CA VAL A 70 0.82 -3.11 -32.46
C VAL A 70 1.55 -3.49 -33.76
N SER A 71 0.85 -4.08 -34.74
CA SER A 71 1.40 -4.49 -36.01
C SER A 71 1.21 -3.46 -37.14
N THR A 72 0.31 -2.50 -36.93
CA THR A 72 0.01 -1.46 -37.93
C THR A 72 1.16 -0.47 -38.01
N VAL A 73 1.74 -0.32 -39.17
CA VAL A 73 2.79 0.66 -39.48
C VAL A 73 2.12 1.91 -40.08
N SER A 74 2.50 3.11 -39.62
CA SER A 74 2.05 4.35 -40.23
C SER A 74 2.60 4.46 -41.68
N LEU A 75 1.72 4.78 -42.61
CA LEU A 75 2.12 5.00 -44.01
C LEU A 75 2.82 6.36 -44.22
N PHE A 76 2.63 7.29 -43.29
CA PHE A 76 3.08 8.69 -43.41
C PHE A 76 4.31 8.98 -42.56
N ASP A 77 4.54 8.24 -41.48
CA ASP A 77 5.67 8.40 -40.55
C ASP A 77 6.30 7.03 -40.27
N GLN A 78 7.18 6.59 -41.22
CA GLN A 78 7.82 5.26 -41.16
C GLN A 78 8.84 5.14 -40.00
N ASP A 79 9.27 6.23 -39.39
CA ASP A 79 10.26 6.25 -38.32
C ASP A 79 9.63 6.38 -36.90
N GLU A 80 8.31 6.57 -36.80
CA GLU A 80 7.68 6.76 -35.47
C GLU A 80 7.23 5.43 -34.86
N LYS A 81 7.83 5.14 -33.70
CA LYS A 81 7.47 3.98 -32.89
C LYS A 81 6.16 4.26 -32.16
N LYS A 82 5.28 3.25 -32.10
CA LYS A 82 4.07 3.28 -31.28
C LYS A 82 4.27 2.54 -29.98
N VAL A 83 3.55 2.94 -28.96
CA VAL A 83 3.41 2.22 -27.68
C VAL A 83 1.96 1.78 -27.54
N VAL A 84 1.73 0.49 -27.43
CA VAL A 84 0.42 -0.09 -27.16
C VAL A 84 0.40 -0.58 -25.71
N VAL A 85 -0.50 -0.04 -24.91
CA VAL A 85 -0.62 -0.32 -23.47
C VAL A 85 -1.91 -1.10 -23.22
N VAL A 86 -1.78 -2.29 -22.65
CA VAL A 86 -2.94 -3.05 -22.14
C VAL A 86 -2.96 -2.92 -20.64
N ARG A 87 -3.95 -2.18 -20.10
CA ARG A 87 -4.21 -2.06 -18.67
C ARG A 87 -5.04 -3.23 -18.17
N ASN A 88 -5.01 -3.50 -16.87
CA ASN A 88 -5.75 -4.61 -16.25
C ASN A 88 -5.53 -5.96 -16.96
N ALA A 89 -4.32 -6.18 -17.45
CA ALA A 89 -4.01 -7.26 -18.41
C ALA A 89 -4.02 -8.67 -17.80
N ALA A 90 -4.44 -8.90 -16.57
CA ALA A 90 -4.38 -10.22 -15.93
C ALA A 90 -5.19 -11.30 -16.67
N LYS A 91 -6.45 -10.98 -17.04
CA LYS A 91 -7.30 -11.87 -17.82
C LYS A 91 -6.80 -11.99 -19.27
N PHE A 92 -6.44 -10.86 -19.87
CA PHE A 92 -5.91 -10.80 -21.22
C PHE A 92 -4.67 -11.68 -21.39
N ILE A 93 -3.70 -11.59 -20.47
CA ILE A 93 -2.49 -12.43 -20.48
C ILE A 93 -2.85 -13.90 -20.33
N THR A 94 -3.81 -14.23 -19.49
CA THR A 94 -4.20 -15.63 -19.27
C THR A 94 -4.87 -16.22 -20.49
N ALA A 95 -5.77 -15.48 -21.12
CA ALA A 95 -6.51 -15.92 -22.31
C ALA A 95 -5.61 -16.01 -23.55
N ASN A 96 -4.66 -15.08 -23.70
CA ASN A 96 -3.89 -14.90 -24.94
C ASN A 96 -2.40 -15.27 -24.79
N ARG A 97 -2.03 -16.04 -23.76
CA ARG A 97 -0.63 -16.38 -23.46
C ARG A 97 0.13 -16.99 -24.65
N PRO A 98 -0.40 -18.00 -25.38
CA PRO A 98 0.30 -18.59 -26.50
C PRO A 98 0.55 -17.59 -27.65
N GLN A 99 -0.40 -16.68 -27.87
CA GLN A 99 -0.29 -15.64 -28.91
C GLN A 99 0.77 -14.61 -28.50
N LEU A 100 0.77 -14.17 -27.24
CA LEU A 100 1.78 -13.25 -26.67
C LEU A 100 3.18 -13.86 -26.76
N GLU A 101 3.36 -15.13 -26.36
CA GLU A 101 4.64 -15.84 -26.47
C GLU A 101 5.13 -15.87 -27.94
N LYS A 102 4.26 -16.24 -28.86
CA LYS A 102 4.59 -16.26 -30.31
C LYS A 102 4.93 -14.86 -30.84
N TRP A 103 4.19 -13.83 -30.39
CA TRP A 103 4.44 -12.45 -30.80
C TRP A 103 5.79 -11.95 -30.30
N VAL A 104 6.12 -12.18 -29.05
CA VAL A 104 7.41 -11.77 -28.44
C VAL A 104 8.60 -12.41 -29.18
N GLU A 105 8.47 -13.69 -29.56
CA GLU A 105 9.51 -14.43 -30.28
C GLU A 105 9.67 -14.00 -31.75
N LYS A 106 8.56 -13.75 -32.46
CA LYS A 106 8.54 -13.65 -33.92
C LYS A 106 8.25 -12.26 -34.48
N SER A 107 7.72 -11.34 -33.67
CA SER A 107 7.38 -10.00 -34.15
C SER A 107 8.61 -9.25 -34.66
N LYS A 108 8.46 -8.64 -35.81
CA LYS A 108 9.43 -7.69 -36.39
C LYS A 108 8.94 -6.25 -36.25
N SER A 109 7.81 -6.02 -35.54
CA SER A 109 7.28 -4.69 -35.32
C SER A 109 8.25 -3.86 -34.47
N ASP A 110 8.43 -2.59 -34.82
CA ASP A 110 9.16 -1.59 -34.01
C ASP A 110 8.30 -1.01 -32.89
N SER A 111 7.00 -1.30 -32.90
CA SER A 111 6.07 -0.90 -31.83
C SER A 111 6.37 -1.63 -30.53
N ILE A 112 6.09 -0.98 -29.43
CA ILE A 112 6.33 -1.50 -28.07
C ILE A 112 4.99 -1.89 -27.43
N LEU A 113 4.87 -3.13 -26.97
CA LEU A 113 3.71 -3.58 -26.20
C LEU A 113 4.02 -3.45 -24.70
N ILE A 114 3.14 -2.77 -23.95
CA ILE A 114 3.25 -2.68 -22.48
C ILE A 114 2.03 -3.34 -21.86
N LEU A 115 2.26 -4.30 -20.95
CA LEU A 115 1.22 -4.99 -20.19
C LEU A 115 1.25 -4.51 -18.74
N GLU A 116 0.15 -3.94 -18.23
CA GLU A 116 -0.01 -3.58 -16.83
C GLU A 116 -0.94 -4.58 -16.15
N THR A 117 -0.46 -5.22 -15.08
CA THR A 117 -1.19 -6.31 -14.41
C THR A 117 -0.95 -6.29 -12.89
N SER A 118 -1.92 -6.78 -12.12
CA SER A 118 -1.72 -6.99 -10.68
C SER A 118 -0.89 -8.24 -10.36
N THR A 119 -0.87 -9.23 -11.26
CA THR A 119 -0.22 -10.52 -11.04
C THR A 119 0.70 -10.90 -12.20
N TRP A 120 1.89 -11.41 -11.87
CA TRP A 120 2.87 -11.86 -12.85
C TRP A 120 3.60 -13.10 -12.38
N MET A 121 3.51 -14.18 -13.14
CA MET A 121 4.20 -15.42 -12.83
C MET A 121 5.55 -15.50 -13.56
N SER A 122 6.64 -15.29 -12.83
CA SER A 122 8.02 -15.27 -13.36
C SER A 122 8.50 -16.58 -13.96
N THR A 123 7.83 -17.71 -13.68
CA THR A 123 8.21 -19.04 -14.14
C THR A 123 7.69 -19.40 -15.55
N THR A 124 6.80 -18.58 -16.12
CA THR A 124 6.18 -18.84 -17.42
C THR A 124 7.15 -18.63 -18.58
N LYS A 125 6.86 -19.24 -19.75
CA LYS A 125 7.62 -18.99 -20.97
C LYS A 125 7.56 -17.52 -21.39
N LEU A 126 6.39 -16.89 -21.27
CA LEU A 126 6.23 -15.47 -21.53
C LEU A 126 7.16 -14.62 -20.64
N ALA A 127 7.25 -14.91 -19.34
CA ALA A 127 8.12 -14.16 -18.45
C ALA A 127 9.61 -14.33 -18.80
N LYS A 128 10.01 -15.52 -19.25
CA LYS A 128 11.37 -15.77 -19.75
C LYS A 128 11.66 -14.95 -21.00
N ALA A 129 10.76 -14.99 -21.98
CA ALA A 129 10.89 -14.22 -23.23
C ALA A 129 10.95 -12.70 -22.94
N VAL A 130 10.09 -12.18 -22.05
CA VAL A 130 10.14 -10.77 -21.60
C VAL A 130 11.48 -10.44 -20.96
N SER A 131 12.07 -11.34 -20.16
CA SER A 131 13.37 -11.07 -19.54
C SER A 131 14.56 -11.02 -20.52
N GLU A 132 14.40 -11.57 -21.73
CA GLU A 132 15.42 -11.59 -22.79
C GLU A 132 15.31 -10.37 -23.71
N VAL A 133 14.10 -9.99 -24.13
CA VAL A 133 13.89 -8.97 -25.17
C VAL A 133 13.11 -7.75 -24.69
N GLY A 134 12.80 -7.68 -23.42
CA GLY A 134 11.96 -6.64 -22.86
C GLY A 134 12.36 -6.25 -21.43
N LEU A 135 11.45 -5.57 -20.74
CA LEU A 135 11.65 -5.06 -19.41
C LEU A 135 10.46 -5.38 -18.49
N ALA A 136 10.72 -6.04 -17.38
CA ALA A 136 9.72 -6.29 -16.34
C ALA A 136 9.97 -5.37 -15.11
N VAL A 137 8.95 -4.65 -14.70
CA VAL A 137 9.01 -3.68 -13.58
C VAL A 137 8.04 -4.07 -12.49
N ARG A 138 8.55 -4.31 -11.31
CA ARG A 138 7.75 -4.64 -10.12
C ARG A 138 7.30 -3.37 -9.41
N ALA A 139 6.00 -3.25 -9.22
CA ALA A 139 5.29 -2.14 -8.61
C ALA A 139 4.58 -2.61 -7.33
N SER A 140 5.36 -2.96 -6.32
CA SER A 140 4.89 -3.43 -5.01
C SER A 140 5.56 -2.64 -3.89
N ILE A 141 4.89 -2.58 -2.75
CA ILE A 141 5.45 -1.95 -1.55
C ILE A 141 6.77 -2.66 -1.19
N PRO A 142 7.89 -1.90 -1.02
CA PRO A 142 9.16 -2.48 -0.65
C PRO A 142 9.08 -3.21 0.68
N LYS A 143 9.64 -4.43 0.75
CA LYS A 143 9.71 -5.25 1.97
C LYS A 143 11.15 -5.43 2.41
N LEU A 144 11.38 -5.69 3.71
CA LEU A 144 12.72 -5.85 4.28
C LEU A 144 13.49 -7.01 3.66
N LYS A 145 12.79 -8.13 3.40
CA LYS A 145 13.33 -9.30 2.70
C LYS A 145 12.32 -9.76 1.65
N GLU A 146 12.01 -11.03 1.58
CA GLU A 146 11.06 -11.55 0.62
C GLU A 146 9.62 -11.63 1.17
N TRP A 147 8.78 -12.41 0.53
CA TRP A 147 7.35 -12.53 0.77
C TRP A 147 7.01 -12.81 2.25
N GLY A 148 6.05 -12.07 2.82
CA GLY A 148 5.63 -12.21 4.22
C GLY A 148 6.30 -11.24 5.21
N GLU A 149 7.34 -10.53 4.81
CA GLU A 149 8.05 -9.55 5.63
C GLU A 149 7.29 -8.20 5.70
N PRO A 150 7.49 -7.44 6.78
CA PRO A 150 6.91 -6.11 6.90
C PRO A 150 7.48 -5.14 5.86
N PRO A 151 6.77 -4.02 5.58
CA PRO A 151 7.27 -2.96 4.71
C PRO A 151 8.64 -2.43 5.15
N ASP A 152 9.50 -2.13 4.18
CA ASP A 152 10.79 -1.47 4.40
C ASP A 152 10.56 0.05 4.59
N HIS A 153 10.33 0.44 5.83
CA HIS A 153 10.08 1.84 6.19
C HIS A 153 11.19 2.78 5.76
N LEU A 154 12.46 2.35 5.76
CA LEU A 154 13.58 3.20 5.33
C LEU A 154 13.55 3.48 3.83
N LYS A 155 13.18 2.49 3.01
CA LYS A 155 13.01 2.71 1.57
C LYS A 155 11.81 3.61 1.28
N ILE A 156 10.71 3.41 2.00
CA ILE A 156 9.50 4.23 1.84
C ILE A 156 9.76 5.67 2.29
N GLU A 157 10.46 5.88 3.40
CA GLU A 157 10.87 7.21 3.86
C GLU A 157 11.72 7.95 2.82
N LYS A 158 12.74 7.27 2.27
CA LYS A 158 13.56 7.85 1.21
C LYS A 158 12.74 8.19 -0.03
N TRP A 159 11.84 7.28 -0.44
CA TRP A 159 10.93 7.56 -1.55
C TRP A 159 10.06 8.77 -1.27
N LEU A 160 9.48 8.88 -0.07
CA LEU A 160 8.62 9.99 0.33
C LEU A 160 9.35 11.33 0.20
N LEU A 161 10.60 11.42 0.67
CA LEU A 161 11.42 12.64 0.57
C LEU A 161 11.71 13.03 -0.89
N VAL A 162 12.10 12.06 -1.71
CA VAL A 162 12.39 12.28 -3.13
C VAL A 162 11.11 12.64 -3.89
N HIS A 163 10.02 11.94 -3.63
CA HIS A 163 8.73 12.17 -4.28
C HIS A 163 8.13 13.53 -3.92
N ALA A 164 8.20 13.91 -2.63
CA ALA A 164 7.79 15.22 -2.14
C ALA A 164 8.51 16.36 -2.88
N GLN A 165 9.82 16.25 -3.05
CA GLN A 165 10.62 17.26 -3.73
C GLN A 165 10.34 17.31 -5.23
N LYS A 166 10.26 16.14 -5.90
CA LYS A 166 10.15 16.04 -7.36
C LYS A 166 8.77 16.42 -7.89
N HIS A 167 7.71 15.94 -7.21
CA HIS A 167 6.34 16.03 -7.72
C HIS A 167 5.48 17.08 -7.02
N HIS A 168 5.83 17.42 -5.78
CA HIS A 168 5.07 18.39 -4.98
C HIS A 168 5.87 19.64 -4.60
N HIS A 169 7.15 19.72 -5.03
CA HIS A 169 8.06 20.85 -4.72
C HIS A 169 8.22 21.10 -3.22
N LEU A 170 8.03 20.07 -2.40
CA LEU A 170 8.14 20.13 -0.95
C LEU A 170 9.55 19.76 -0.48
N ARG A 171 10.07 20.53 0.47
CA ARG A 171 11.31 20.25 1.18
C ARG A 171 11.00 19.74 2.57
N LEU A 172 10.90 18.45 2.71
CA LEU A 172 10.67 17.79 3.99
C LEU A 172 12.01 17.34 4.60
N ASN A 173 12.14 17.47 5.91
CA ASN A 173 13.22 16.83 6.63
C ASN A 173 12.86 15.38 7.04
N LYS A 174 13.84 14.64 7.52
CA LYS A 174 13.67 13.23 7.90
C LYS A 174 12.61 13.04 8.99
N LEU A 175 12.59 13.89 10.01
CA LEU A 175 11.61 13.79 11.11
C LEU A 175 10.18 14.03 10.63
N GLN A 176 10.00 14.95 9.68
CA GLN A 176 8.70 15.20 9.05
C GLN A 176 8.25 14.02 8.20
N ALA A 177 9.15 13.40 7.43
CA ALA A 177 8.84 12.20 6.67
C ALA A 177 8.48 11.02 7.58
N GLU A 178 9.21 10.80 8.66
CA GLU A 178 8.89 9.81 9.68
C GLU A 178 7.50 10.06 10.28
N LYS A 179 7.17 11.34 10.58
CA LYS A 179 5.87 11.70 11.13
C LYS A 179 4.72 11.47 10.16
N ILE A 180 4.91 11.80 8.88
CA ILE A 180 3.92 11.49 7.83
C ILE A 180 3.69 9.99 7.75
N LEU A 181 4.74 9.17 7.72
CA LEU A 181 4.62 7.72 7.68
C LEU A 181 3.94 7.14 8.93
N GLU A 182 4.16 7.76 10.09
CA GLU A 182 3.47 7.38 11.32
C GLU A 182 1.97 7.61 11.23
N LEU A 183 1.56 8.77 10.71
CA LEU A 183 0.17 9.18 10.65
C LEU A 183 -0.61 8.50 9.52
N VAL A 184 0.02 8.32 8.36
CA VAL A 184 -0.61 7.86 7.10
C VAL A 184 -0.41 6.37 6.84
N GLY A 185 0.68 5.80 7.37
CA GLY A 185 1.08 4.44 7.06
C GLY A 185 1.95 4.34 5.81
N THR A 186 1.94 3.18 5.16
CA THR A 186 2.85 2.84 4.05
C THR A 186 2.16 2.73 2.69
N GLU A 187 0.93 3.18 2.58
CA GLU A 187 0.14 3.20 1.35
C GLU A 187 0.55 4.40 0.48
N PHE A 188 1.14 4.13 -0.68
CA PHE A 188 1.74 5.17 -1.53
C PHE A 188 0.72 6.18 -2.05
N SER A 189 -0.51 5.74 -2.37
CA SER A 189 -1.58 6.65 -2.81
C SER A 189 -2.00 7.65 -1.72
N PHE A 190 -2.06 7.20 -0.46
CA PHE A 190 -2.38 8.10 0.65
C PHE A 190 -1.22 9.05 0.94
N LEU A 191 0.03 8.56 0.89
CA LEU A 191 1.21 9.40 1.06
C LEU A 191 1.27 10.51 0.00
N ASP A 192 1.02 10.19 -1.27
CA ASP A 192 0.99 11.16 -2.36
C ASP A 192 -0.11 12.22 -2.16
N ASN A 193 -1.32 11.81 -1.77
CA ASN A 193 -2.41 12.72 -1.47
C ASN A 193 -2.09 13.66 -0.29
N GLU A 194 -1.43 13.16 0.76
CA GLU A 194 -1.02 13.99 1.89
C GLU A 194 0.06 15.01 1.47
N LEU A 195 1.00 14.60 0.62
CA LEU A 195 1.99 15.53 0.05
C LEU A 195 1.33 16.60 -0.82
N ALA A 196 0.35 16.23 -1.66
CA ALA A 196 -0.41 17.18 -2.46
C ALA A 196 -1.13 18.23 -1.58
N LYS A 197 -1.75 17.80 -0.47
CA LYS A 197 -2.36 18.73 0.49
C LYS A 197 -1.33 19.62 1.17
N LEU A 198 -0.22 19.06 1.63
CA LEU A 198 0.86 19.83 2.26
C LEU A 198 1.41 20.91 1.31
N ALA A 199 1.51 20.61 0.03
CA ALA A 199 1.99 21.56 -0.98
C ALA A 199 1.13 22.83 -1.07
N LEU A 200 -0.18 22.74 -0.76
CA LEU A 200 -1.07 23.91 -0.73
C LEU A 200 -0.74 24.89 0.40
N PHE A 201 -0.08 24.42 1.46
CA PHE A 201 0.27 25.21 2.65
C PHE A 201 1.77 25.49 2.75
N ALA A 202 2.55 25.02 1.78
CA ALA A 202 4.00 25.22 1.76
C ALA A 202 4.35 26.68 1.50
N GLY A 203 5.43 27.15 2.11
CA GLY A 203 6.05 28.43 1.79
C GLY A 203 6.59 28.47 0.35
N LYS A 204 6.96 29.67 -0.12
CA LYS A 204 7.51 29.85 -1.47
C LYS A 204 8.78 29.04 -1.73
N ASP A 205 9.49 28.68 -0.69
CA ASP A 205 10.69 27.83 -0.71
C ASP A 205 10.39 26.33 -0.63
N GLY A 206 9.11 25.95 -0.57
CA GLY A 206 8.67 24.56 -0.44
C GLY A 206 8.79 23.97 0.98
N THR A 207 9.07 24.80 1.99
CA THR A 207 9.14 24.32 3.38
C THR A 207 7.78 24.35 4.06
N VAL A 208 7.57 23.44 5.01
CA VAL A 208 6.36 23.32 5.82
C VAL A 208 6.77 23.30 7.30
N SER A 209 6.07 24.07 8.14
CA SER A 209 6.30 24.03 9.58
C SER A 209 5.76 22.74 10.19
N ASP A 210 6.28 22.36 11.36
CA ASP A 210 5.80 21.16 12.07
C ASP A 210 4.34 21.32 12.56
N GLU A 211 3.91 22.55 12.83
CA GLU A 211 2.52 22.89 13.16
C GLU A 211 1.60 22.64 11.97
N THR A 212 1.95 23.20 10.82
CA THR A 212 1.20 23.00 9.56
C THR A 212 1.13 21.51 9.19
N LEU A 213 2.24 20.78 9.37
CA LEU A 213 2.26 19.34 9.13
C LEU A 213 1.28 18.60 10.05
N LYS A 214 1.27 18.91 11.35
CA LYS A 214 0.35 18.29 12.32
C LYS A 214 -1.12 18.58 12.02
N GLU A 215 -1.42 19.78 11.55
CA GLU A 215 -2.79 20.19 11.24
C GLU A 215 -3.30 19.62 9.91
N THR A 216 -2.39 19.44 8.94
CA THR A 216 -2.74 19.06 7.57
C THR A 216 -2.68 17.55 7.35
N VAL A 217 -1.59 16.90 7.81
CA VAL A 217 -1.32 15.48 7.55
C VAL A 217 -2.20 14.59 8.42
N GLY A 218 -2.88 13.68 7.75
CA GLY A 218 -3.80 12.77 8.40
C GLY A 218 -5.14 13.42 8.78
N GLY A 219 -5.23 14.75 8.73
CA GLY A 219 -6.39 15.50 9.18
C GLY A 219 -6.74 15.18 10.64
N TRP A 220 -7.64 15.95 11.23
CA TRP A 220 -8.19 15.70 12.57
C TRP A 220 -8.77 14.27 12.72
N ARG A 221 -9.23 13.68 11.61
CA ARG A 221 -9.80 12.34 11.55
C ARG A 221 -8.79 11.24 11.86
N LEU A 222 -7.63 11.21 11.18
CA LEU A 222 -6.58 10.22 11.46
C LEU A 222 -5.97 10.43 12.85
N GLN A 223 -5.76 11.68 13.25
CA GLN A 223 -5.32 12.00 14.61
C GLN A 223 -6.32 11.49 15.64
N THR A 224 -7.62 11.62 15.38
CA THR A 224 -8.67 11.09 16.26
C THR A 224 -8.66 9.56 16.30
N VAL A 225 -8.44 8.88 15.19
CA VAL A 225 -8.31 7.40 15.17
C VAL A 225 -7.10 6.95 16.01
N TRP A 226 -5.98 7.63 15.92
CA TRP A 226 -4.81 7.33 16.75
C TRP A 226 -5.10 7.59 18.23
N THR A 227 -5.80 8.68 18.56
CA THR A 227 -6.25 8.94 19.93
C THR A 227 -7.17 7.83 20.43
N ILE A 228 -8.13 7.37 19.61
CA ILE A 228 -8.99 6.23 19.96
C ILE A 228 -8.15 4.98 20.27
N LEU A 229 -7.14 4.69 19.46
CA LEU A 229 -6.26 3.53 19.69
C LEU A 229 -5.47 3.65 20.99
N GLU A 230 -4.96 4.84 21.30
CA GLU A 230 -4.26 5.13 22.57
C GLU A 230 -5.20 4.94 23.75
N GLU A 231 -6.39 5.55 23.71
CA GLU A 231 -7.39 5.43 24.76
C GLU A 231 -7.81 3.99 25.02
N VAL A 232 -8.06 3.22 23.93
CA VAL A 232 -8.38 1.80 24.00
C VAL A 232 -7.23 0.99 24.59
N ALA A 233 -6.00 1.22 24.13
CA ALA A 233 -4.82 0.50 24.62
C ALA A 233 -4.53 0.84 26.11
N GLU A 234 -4.93 2.01 26.56
CA GLU A 234 -4.84 2.44 27.95
C GLU A 234 -6.07 2.09 28.78
N GLY A 235 -7.06 1.41 28.23
CA GLY A 235 -8.28 0.98 28.94
C GLY A 235 -9.29 2.10 29.18
N ARG A 236 -9.08 3.30 28.61
CA ARG A 236 -10.01 4.45 28.70
C ARG A 236 -11.07 4.38 27.60
N VAL A 237 -11.90 3.34 27.65
CA VAL A 237 -12.87 3.04 26.60
C VAL A 237 -13.97 4.10 26.48
N ALA A 238 -14.37 4.75 27.58
CA ALA A 238 -15.37 5.82 27.54
C ALA A 238 -14.90 7.02 26.69
N GLU A 239 -13.65 7.42 26.86
CA GLU A 239 -13.01 8.48 26.10
C GLU A 239 -12.86 8.07 24.62
N ALA A 240 -12.46 6.83 24.36
CA ALA A 240 -12.39 6.27 23.01
C ALA A 240 -13.75 6.32 22.29
N LEU A 241 -14.84 5.94 22.97
CA LEU A 241 -16.21 6.01 22.43
C LEU A 241 -16.66 7.45 22.16
N ALA A 242 -16.31 8.40 23.02
CA ALA A 242 -16.59 9.82 22.79
C ALA A 242 -15.86 10.36 21.54
N HIS A 243 -14.67 9.87 21.25
CA HIS A 243 -13.96 10.18 19.99
C HIS A 243 -14.61 9.55 18.77
N VAL A 244 -15.09 8.29 18.88
CA VAL A 244 -15.86 7.63 17.83
C VAL A 244 -17.13 8.41 17.53
N ASP A 245 -17.88 8.82 18.54
CA ASP A 245 -19.11 9.61 18.35
C ASP A 245 -18.86 10.92 17.62
N ARG A 246 -17.77 11.61 17.93
CA ARG A 246 -17.38 12.84 17.21
C ARG A 246 -17.04 12.57 15.73
N LEU A 247 -16.36 11.47 15.42
CA LEU A 247 -16.09 11.09 14.05
C LEU A 247 -17.37 10.78 13.27
N LEU A 248 -18.30 10.04 13.88
CA LEU A 248 -19.58 9.72 13.26
C LEU A 248 -20.46 10.95 13.05
N ALA A 249 -20.46 11.90 14.00
CA ALA A 249 -21.20 13.15 13.89
C ALA A 249 -20.70 14.05 12.74
N THR A 250 -19.49 13.86 12.24
CA THR A 250 -18.94 14.56 11.07
C THR A 250 -19.15 13.82 9.75
N GLY A 251 -19.96 12.75 9.77
CA GLY A 251 -20.31 11.98 8.57
C GLY A 251 -19.36 10.83 8.23
N GLU A 252 -18.41 10.51 9.14
CA GLU A 252 -17.55 9.34 8.94
C GLU A 252 -18.34 8.04 9.11
N SER A 253 -18.01 7.03 8.29
CA SER A 253 -18.59 5.70 8.42
C SER A 253 -17.70 4.76 9.22
N ILE A 254 -18.32 3.87 9.97
CA ILE A 254 -17.58 2.83 10.71
C ILE A 254 -16.84 1.89 9.76
N ASN A 255 -17.36 1.70 8.54
CA ASN A 255 -16.70 0.96 7.48
C ASN A 255 -15.31 1.53 7.12
N ALA A 256 -15.13 2.86 7.24
CA ALA A 256 -13.85 3.52 7.03
C ALA A 256 -12.96 3.51 8.27
N LEU A 257 -13.55 3.48 9.47
CA LEU A 257 -12.81 3.50 10.74
C LEU A 257 -12.24 2.14 11.12
N LEU A 258 -13.00 1.05 10.93
CA LEU A 258 -12.61 -0.29 11.38
C LEU A 258 -11.29 -0.78 10.77
N PRO A 259 -10.98 -0.60 9.47
CA PRO A 259 -9.68 -0.99 8.92
C PRO A 259 -8.50 -0.26 9.59
N GLN A 260 -8.66 1.03 9.89
CA GLN A 260 -7.62 1.85 10.51
C GLN A 260 -7.37 1.44 11.97
N LEU A 261 -8.44 1.25 12.76
CA LEU A 261 -8.38 0.72 14.12
C LEU A 261 -7.78 -0.70 14.12
N SER A 262 -8.17 -1.54 13.19
CA SER A 262 -7.66 -2.89 13.03
C SER A 262 -6.16 -2.91 12.76
N TRP A 263 -5.67 -2.01 11.93
CA TRP A 263 -4.24 -1.90 11.63
C TRP A 263 -3.41 -1.60 12.89
N GLY A 264 -3.87 -0.68 13.74
CA GLY A 264 -3.19 -0.33 14.99
C GLY A 264 -3.24 -1.46 16.03
N LEU A 265 -4.43 -2.01 16.28
CA LEU A 265 -4.63 -3.06 17.29
C LEU A 265 -3.99 -4.39 16.92
N ARG A 266 -3.99 -4.76 15.62
CA ARG A 266 -3.40 -6.02 15.14
C ARG A 266 -1.95 -6.20 15.58
N ARG A 267 -1.16 -5.14 15.60
CA ARG A 267 0.27 -5.19 15.96
C ARG A 267 0.49 -5.74 17.38
N PHE A 268 -0.39 -5.41 18.33
CA PHE A 268 -0.31 -5.98 19.68
C PHE A 268 -0.60 -7.49 19.68
N GLY A 269 -1.60 -7.93 18.91
CA GLY A 269 -1.91 -9.36 18.76
C GLY A 269 -0.77 -10.14 18.12
N VAL A 270 -0.15 -9.58 17.07
CA VAL A 270 1.02 -10.18 16.39
C VAL A 270 2.21 -10.27 17.35
N ALA A 271 2.49 -9.24 18.13
CA ALA A 271 3.59 -9.27 19.09
C ALA A 271 3.43 -10.41 20.12
N VAL A 272 2.20 -10.61 20.64
CA VAL A 272 1.92 -11.72 21.57
C VAL A 272 2.06 -13.07 20.90
N GLN A 273 1.58 -13.23 19.65
CA GLN A 273 1.75 -14.49 18.91
C GLN A 273 3.22 -14.82 18.67
N LEU A 274 4.06 -13.84 18.37
CA LEU A 274 5.51 -14.03 18.22
C LEU A 274 6.15 -14.51 19.53
N ILE A 275 5.75 -13.94 20.66
CA ILE A 275 6.23 -14.39 21.99
C ILE A 275 5.79 -15.84 22.25
N GLU A 276 4.52 -16.18 22.00
CA GLU A 276 4.00 -17.53 22.18
C GLU A 276 4.66 -18.56 21.27
N GLN A 277 4.96 -18.17 20.02
CA GLN A 277 5.70 -19.04 19.09
C GLN A 277 7.14 -19.28 19.58
N ALA A 278 7.83 -18.25 20.07
CA ALA A 278 9.17 -18.39 20.63
C ALA A 278 9.18 -19.34 21.85
N GLU A 279 8.21 -19.19 22.76
CA GLU A 279 8.08 -20.04 23.93
C GLU A 279 7.84 -21.53 23.57
N ARG A 280 7.04 -21.81 22.53
CA ARG A 280 6.79 -23.19 22.04
C ARG A 280 8.07 -23.90 21.59
N VAL A 281 9.09 -23.13 21.13
CA VAL A 281 10.39 -23.68 20.73
C VAL A 281 11.49 -23.42 21.78
N SER A 282 11.07 -23.21 23.03
CA SER A 282 11.96 -22.97 24.18
C SER A 282 12.92 -21.78 23.99
N LYS A 283 12.50 -20.76 23.22
CA LYS A 283 13.22 -19.50 23.03
C LYS A 283 12.51 -18.39 23.81
N THR A 284 13.30 -17.46 24.36
CA THR A 284 12.76 -16.27 25.02
C THR A 284 12.80 -15.10 24.05
N LEU A 285 11.62 -14.51 23.78
CA LEU A 285 11.51 -13.27 23.00
C LEU A 285 11.02 -12.16 23.95
N LYS A 286 11.79 -11.09 24.09
CA LYS A 286 11.41 -9.97 24.95
C LYS A 286 10.30 -9.13 24.32
N ILE A 287 9.46 -8.51 25.13
CA ILE A 287 8.33 -7.69 24.65
C ILE A 287 8.76 -6.61 23.65
N PRO A 288 9.82 -5.79 23.91
CA PRO A 288 10.25 -4.79 22.95
C PRO A 288 10.69 -5.37 21.59
N GLU A 289 11.35 -6.53 21.59
CA GLU A 289 11.77 -7.23 20.38
C GLU A 289 10.55 -7.72 19.59
N ALA A 290 9.57 -8.33 20.28
CA ALA A 290 8.33 -8.77 19.66
C ALA A 290 7.52 -7.60 19.07
N LEU A 291 7.45 -6.47 19.77
CA LEU A 291 6.80 -5.26 19.29
C LEU A 291 7.51 -4.69 18.07
N ALA A 292 8.84 -4.66 18.04
CA ALA A 292 9.61 -4.22 16.89
C ALA A 292 9.34 -5.12 15.66
N LEU A 293 9.32 -6.44 15.86
CA LEU A 293 8.96 -7.41 14.81
C LEU A 293 7.50 -7.27 14.35
N ALA A 294 6.60 -6.84 15.24
CA ALA A 294 5.20 -6.56 14.92
C ALA A 294 4.98 -5.20 14.22
N GLY A 295 6.07 -4.45 13.95
CA GLY A 295 6.03 -3.19 13.19
C GLY A 295 5.90 -1.93 14.03
N PHE A 296 6.19 -1.98 15.34
CA PHE A 296 6.35 -0.78 16.16
C PHE A 296 7.73 -0.17 15.94
N ARG A 297 7.82 1.16 15.90
CA ARG A 297 9.07 1.88 15.71
C ARG A 297 9.87 1.92 17.00
N LYS A 298 11.18 2.08 16.88
CA LYS A 298 12.11 2.12 18.03
C LYS A 298 11.73 3.18 19.06
N ASN A 299 11.27 4.35 18.61
CA ASN A 299 10.88 5.46 19.49
C ASN A 299 9.56 5.19 20.22
N ASP A 300 8.69 4.35 19.68
CA ASP A 300 7.36 4.04 20.25
C ASP A 300 7.37 2.79 21.13
N LEU A 301 8.47 2.01 21.12
CA LEU A 301 8.53 0.72 21.81
C LEU A 301 8.23 0.84 23.31
N GLY A 302 8.72 1.89 23.97
CA GLY A 302 8.47 2.10 25.40
C GLY A 302 7.00 2.37 25.72
N ASN A 303 6.30 3.12 24.87
CA ASN A 303 4.87 3.36 24.98
C ASN A 303 4.07 2.10 24.66
N ALA A 304 4.39 1.45 23.54
CA ALA A 304 3.74 0.21 23.12
C ALA A 304 3.91 -0.91 24.15
N GLU A 305 5.07 -1.02 24.79
CA GLU A 305 5.30 -1.99 25.87
C GLU A 305 4.39 -1.72 27.08
N ARG A 306 4.25 -0.46 27.51
CA ARG A 306 3.32 -0.08 28.59
C ARG A 306 1.88 -0.44 28.23
N GLN A 307 1.45 -0.12 27.00
CA GLN A 307 0.13 -0.42 26.48
C GLN A 307 -0.12 -1.93 26.40
N LEU A 308 0.83 -2.71 25.88
CA LEU A 308 0.70 -4.16 25.81
C LEU A 308 0.63 -4.81 27.19
N ARG A 309 1.43 -4.33 28.17
CA ARG A 309 1.35 -4.79 29.57
C ARG A 309 -0.02 -4.49 30.19
N ARG A 310 -0.63 -3.35 29.86
CA ARG A 310 -1.95 -2.95 30.34
C ARG A 310 -3.08 -3.76 29.67
N ILE A 311 -3.04 -3.93 28.35
CA ILE A 311 -3.96 -4.81 27.63
C ILE A 311 -3.90 -6.21 28.22
N GLY A 312 -2.72 -6.67 28.56
CA GLY A 312 -2.45 -7.98 29.11
C GLY A 312 -2.43 -9.07 28.05
N ARG A 313 -1.60 -10.08 28.26
CA ARG A 313 -1.35 -11.17 27.31
C ARG A 313 -2.64 -11.91 26.90
N ALA A 314 -3.50 -12.22 27.87
CA ALA A 314 -4.74 -12.97 27.65
C ALA A 314 -5.74 -12.24 26.72
N ARG A 315 -5.78 -10.91 26.77
CA ARG A 315 -6.60 -10.09 25.85
C ARG A 315 -5.91 -9.90 24.52
N ALA A 316 -4.62 -9.57 24.54
CA ALA A 316 -3.84 -9.32 23.35
C ALA A 316 -3.78 -10.56 22.41
N SER A 317 -3.73 -11.78 22.93
CA SER A 317 -3.80 -13.01 22.12
C SER A 317 -5.13 -13.19 21.38
N LYS A 318 -6.21 -12.54 21.85
CA LYS A 318 -7.55 -12.63 21.24
C LYS A 318 -7.83 -11.48 20.24
N ILE A 319 -6.99 -10.47 20.16
CA ILE A 319 -7.23 -9.28 19.31
C ILE A 319 -7.50 -9.67 17.87
N LEU A 320 -6.70 -10.56 17.28
CA LEU A 320 -6.86 -10.95 15.88
C LEU A 320 -8.20 -11.65 15.63
N LEU A 321 -8.65 -12.46 16.59
CA LEU A 321 -9.95 -13.10 16.52
C LEU A 321 -11.08 -12.07 16.62
N TRP A 322 -10.99 -11.13 17.55
CA TRP A 322 -11.99 -10.07 17.72
C TRP A 322 -12.13 -9.17 16.50
N LEU A 323 -10.99 -8.84 15.88
CA LEU A 323 -10.98 -8.05 14.65
C LEU A 323 -11.59 -8.82 13.46
N LEU A 324 -11.32 -10.12 13.36
CA LEU A 324 -11.93 -10.98 12.35
C LEU A 324 -13.46 -11.09 12.56
N GLU A 325 -13.91 -11.27 13.80
CA GLU A 325 -15.33 -11.28 14.13
C GLU A 325 -16.03 -9.98 13.75
N ALA A 326 -15.39 -8.84 14.07
CA ALA A 326 -15.89 -7.51 13.72
C ALA A 326 -15.99 -7.31 12.19
N ASP A 327 -14.95 -7.68 11.43
CA ASP A 327 -14.97 -7.59 9.96
C ASP A 327 -16.07 -8.47 9.33
N ARG A 328 -16.26 -9.70 9.84
CA ARG A 328 -17.32 -10.58 9.37
C ARG A 328 -18.72 -10.05 9.68
N LYS A 329 -18.92 -9.49 10.88
CA LYS A 329 -20.20 -8.85 11.25
C LYS A 329 -20.51 -7.67 10.35
N LEU A 330 -19.50 -6.83 10.10
CA LEU A 330 -19.60 -5.64 9.25
C LEU A 330 -20.01 -5.99 7.81
N LYS A 331 -19.40 -7.03 7.24
CA LYS A 331 -19.68 -7.49 5.86
C LYS A 331 -20.95 -8.34 5.73
N GLY A 332 -21.55 -8.76 6.83
CA GLY A 332 -22.70 -9.66 6.88
C GLY A 332 -23.92 -9.04 7.55
N SER A 333 -24.25 -9.53 8.74
CA SER A 333 -25.51 -9.24 9.43
C SER A 333 -25.62 -7.83 10.05
N HIS A 334 -24.51 -7.08 10.12
CA HIS A 334 -24.41 -5.80 10.81
C HIS A 334 -24.00 -4.66 9.87
N SER A 335 -24.41 -4.71 8.61
CA SER A 335 -24.10 -3.69 7.60
C SER A 335 -24.95 -2.40 7.72
N GLN A 336 -26.00 -2.39 8.57
CA GLN A 336 -26.79 -1.18 8.87
C GLN A 336 -26.08 -0.33 9.93
N ASP A 337 -26.12 0.98 9.81
CA ASP A 337 -25.34 1.93 10.60
C ASP A 337 -25.45 1.74 12.12
N GLU A 338 -26.66 1.55 12.66
CA GLU A 338 -26.85 1.36 14.10
C GLU A 338 -26.21 0.04 14.62
N ARG A 339 -26.32 -1.04 13.85
CA ARG A 339 -25.73 -2.33 14.20
C ARG A 339 -24.20 -2.31 14.08
N THR A 340 -23.71 -1.56 13.11
CA THR A 340 -22.30 -1.35 12.88
C THR A 340 -21.68 -0.59 14.04
N ARG A 341 -22.35 0.44 14.55
CA ARG A 341 -21.94 1.18 15.74
C ARG A 341 -21.86 0.27 16.97
N PHE A 342 -22.92 -0.50 17.23
CA PHE A 342 -22.95 -1.44 18.35
C PHE A 342 -21.81 -2.46 18.28
N MET A 343 -21.51 -2.99 17.11
CA MET A 343 -20.38 -3.89 16.89
C MET A 343 -19.04 -3.25 17.25
N LEU A 344 -18.84 -1.98 16.84
CA LEU A 344 -17.61 -1.26 17.18
C LEU A 344 -17.51 -0.99 18.67
N GLU A 345 -18.59 -0.58 19.33
CA GLU A 345 -18.67 -0.42 20.78
C GLU A 345 -18.34 -1.72 21.50
N GLU A 346 -18.93 -2.85 21.09
CA GLU A 346 -18.62 -4.19 21.61
C GLU A 346 -17.14 -4.52 21.49
N LEU A 347 -16.55 -4.25 20.32
CA LEU A 347 -15.12 -4.46 20.08
C LEU A 347 -14.26 -3.64 21.07
N LEU A 348 -14.53 -2.35 21.20
CA LEU A 348 -13.77 -1.46 22.07
C LEU A 348 -13.94 -1.82 23.55
N MET A 349 -15.15 -2.20 23.97
CA MET A 349 -15.42 -2.62 25.34
C MET A 349 -14.62 -3.87 25.77
N ARG A 350 -14.22 -4.73 24.84
CA ARG A 350 -13.37 -5.91 25.13
C ARG A 350 -11.97 -5.52 25.64
N PHE A 351 -11.56 -4.27 25.43
CA PHE A 351 -10.29 -3.72 25.94
C PHE A 351 -10.43 -3.05 27.32
N SER A 352 -11.65 -2.85 27.85
CA SER A 352 -11.85 -2.24 29.15
C SER A 352 -11.29 -3.11 30.30
N ASP A 353 -10.79 -2.47 31.34
CA ASP A 353 -10.24 -3.17 32.51
C ASP A 353 -11.29 -3.81 33.42
N GLN A 354 -12.57 -3.47 33.23
CA GLN A 354 -13.65 -4.04 34.00
C GLN A 354 -14.24 -5.26 33.30
N PRO A 355 -14.16 -6.48 33.90
CA PRO A 355 -15.03 -7.58 33.47
C PRO A 355 -16.46 -7.10 33.73
N GLY A 356 -17.24 -6.96 32.65
CA GLY A 356 -18.53 -6.31 32.61
C GLY A 356 -19.41 -6.57 33.84
N LYS A 357 -19.71 -5.53 34.59
CA LYS A 357 -21.01 -5.43 35.23
C LYS A 357 -22.02 -5.30 34.10
N VAL A 358 -22.59 -6.43 33.73
CA VAL A 358 -23.82 -6.47 32.93
C VAL A 358 -24.82 -5.60 33.68
N LEU A 359 -25.11 -4.43 33.13
CA LEU A 359 -26.28 -3.67 33.54
C LEU A 359 -27.49 -4.51 33.14
N THR A 360 -27.94 -5.39 34.04
CA THR A 360 -29.30 -5.93 33.99
C THR A 360 -30.23 -4.73 34.08
N ARG A 361 -30.80 -4.35 32.96
CA ARG A 361 -31.94 -3.43 32.92
C ARG A 361 -33.09 -4.13 33.65
N THR A 362 -33.42 -3.66 34.86
CA THR A 362 -34.74 -3.79 35.46
C THR A 362 -35.73 -2.96 34.66
#